data_8f991dfa896fb4fa0d44763015ab87c6
#
_entry.id   8f991dfa896fb4fa0d44763015ab87c6
#
_cell.length_a   1.000
_cell.length_b   1.000
_cell.length_c   1.000
_cell.angle_alpha   90.00
_cell.angle_beta   90.00
_cell.angle_gamma   90.00
#
_symmetry.space_group_name_H-M   'P 1'
#
loop_
_entity.id
_entity.type
_entity.pdbx_description
1 polymer ?
#
loop_
_entity_poly.entity_id
_entity_poly.type
_entity_poly.pdbx_seq_one_letter_code
_entity_poly.pdbx_strand_id
1 'polypeptide(L)'
;MDYHSKVGDSLKYIEENLNGKIDLDDLAKRAYLSKYHYHRIFHKVSGESVTRYITRRRMEKAAGELAQTDRPIIDIALEYQYASQESFSRAFLKIHGLTPGRYRKRYSGNSNHVIDLNSRFNKTMNMAA
;
A
#
# COMPACT_ATOMS: atom_id res chain seq x y z
N MET A 1 -9.97 27.42 -1.62
CA MET A 1 -9.95 25.99 -1.96
C MET A 1 -9.21 25.23 -0.87
N ASP A 2 -9.85 24.22 -0.30
CA ASP A 2 -9.27 23.48 0.82
C ASP A 2 -8.54 22.24 0.32
N TYR A 3 -7.22 22.33 0.24
CA TYR A 3 -6.40 21.22 -0.22
C TYR A 3 -6.38 20.04 0.76
N HIS A 4 -6.48 20.31 2.07
CA HIS A 4 -6.55 19.24 3.06
C HIS A 4 -7.81 18.38 2.85
N SER A 5 -8.93 19.02 2.58
CA SER A 5 -10.18 18.32 2.29
C SER A 5 -10.06 17.49 1.01
N LYS A 6 -9.45 18.05 -0.04
CA LYS A 6 -9.25 17.34 -1.31
C LYS A 6 -8.36 16.12 -1.13
N VAL A 7 -7.29 16.23 -0.37
CA VAL A 7 -6.41 15.10 -0.09
C VAL A 7 -7.11 14.07 0.79
N GLY A 8 -7.87 14.52 1.80
CA GLY A 8 -8.68 13.62 2.63
C GLY A 8 -9.66 12.79 1.83
N ASP A 9 -10.37 13.42 0.90
CA ASP A 9 -11.30 12.71 0.00
C ASP A 9 -10.55 11.71 -0.87
N SER A 10 -9.38 12.09 -1.35
CA SER A 10 -8.53 11.23 -2.17
C SER A 10 -8.06 10.02 -1.38
N LEU A 11 -7.62 10.21 -0.15
CA LEU A 11 -7.19 9.11 0.73
C LEU A 11 -8.33 8.13 0.97
N LYS A 12 -9.52 8.63 1.22
CA LYS A 12 -10.70 7.78 1.42
C LYS A 12 -10.98 6.94 0.18
N TYR A 13 -10.95 7.55 -0.99
CA TYR A 13 -11.16 6.84 -2.25
C TYR A 13 -10.11 5.76 -2.45
N ILE A 14 -8.84 6.08 -2.19
CA ILE A 14 -7.75 5.13 -2.33
C ILE A 14 -7.97 3.93 -1.40
N GLU A 15 -8.29 4.19 -0.11
CA GLU A 15 -8.50 3.12 0.86
C GLU A 15 -9.64 2.18 0.45
N GLU A 16 -10.68 2.71 -0.15
CA GLU A 16 -11.82 1.92 -0.60
C GLU A 16 -11.51 1.10 -1.86
N ASN A 17 -10.41 1.39 -2.55
CA ASN A 17 -10.07 0.79 -3.84
C ASN A 17 -8.69 0.12 -3.88
N LEU A 18 -8.10 -0.17 -2.73
CA LEU A 18 -6.76 -0.77 -2.68
C LEU A 18 -6.69 -2.12 -3.39
N ASN A 19 -7.77 -2.88 -3.36
CA ASN A 19 -7.84 -4.18 -4.02
C ASN A 19 -8.34 -4.09 -5.46
N GLY A 20 -8.34 -2.89 -6.03
CA GLY A 20 -8.74 -2.66 -7.41
C GLY A 20 -7.77 -1.74 -8.11
N LYS A 21 -8.07 -1.48 -9.37
CA LYS A 21 -7.24 -0.59 -10.17
C LYS A 21 -7.45 0.86 -9.72
N ILE A 22 -6.36 1.56 -9.50
CA ILE A 22 -6.38 2.99 -9.17
C ILE A 22 -5.67 3.75 -10.28
N ASP A 23 -6.40 4.65 -10.93
CA ASP A 23 -5.87 5.48 -12.01
C ASP A 23 -5.51 6.85 -11.43
N LEU A 24 -4.22 7.21 -11.51
CA LEU A 24 -3.74 8.48 -10.97
C LEU A 24 -4.34 9.69 -11.68
N ASP A 25 -4.59 9.58 -12.99
CA ASP A 25 -5.24 10.65 -13.73
C ASP A 25 -6.68 10.87 -13.22
N ASP A 26 -7.38 9.78 -12.93
CA ASP A 26 -8.73 9.85 -12.38
C ASP A 26 -8.74 10.52 -11.00
N LEU A 27 -7.75 10.20 -10.17
CA LEU A 27 -7.63 10.83 -8.85
C LEU A 27 -7.48 12.35 -8.96
N ALA A 28 -6.67 12.81 -9.91
CA ALA A 28 -6.48 14.24 -10.13
C ALA A 28 -7.78 14.89 -10.61
N LYS A 29 -8.48 14.24 -11.53
CA LYS A 29 -9.77 14.74 -12.04
C LYS A 29 -10.81 14.85 -10.93
N ARG A 30 -10.87 13.86 -10.05
CA ARG A 30 -11.79 13.86 -8.90
C ARG A 30 -11.53 15.03 -7.96
N ALA A 31 -10.26 15.46 -7.86
CA ALA A 31 -9.86 16.58 -7.04
C ALA A 31 -9.98 17.92 -7.76
N TYR A 32 -10.37 17.92 -9.03
CA TYR A 32 -10.45 19.12 -9.88
C TYR A 32 -9.09 19.81 -10.00
N LEU A 33 -8.03 19.00 -10.09
CA LEU A 33 -6.66 19.48 -10.23
C LEU A 33 -5.99 18.86 -11.45
N SER A 34 -5.00 19.55 -12.01
CA SER A 34 -4.14 18.95 -13.00
C SER A 34 -3.34 17.83 -12.33
N LYS A 35 -2.85 16.89 -13.14
CA LYS A 35 -2.05 15.78 -12.65
C LYS A 35 -0.85 16.25 -11.83
N TYR A 36 -0.11 17.22 -12.37
CA TYR A 36 1.07 17.77 -11.69
C TYR A 36 0.69 18.41 -10.36
N HIS A 37 -0.36 19.26 -10.37
CA HIS A 37 -0.81 19.95 -9.17
C HIS A 37 -1.30 18.96 -8.11
N TYR A 38 -2.04 17.92 -8.55
CA TYR A 38 -2.52 16.88 -7.64
C TYR A 38 -1.36 16.20 -6.92
N HIS A 39 -0.33 15.77 -7.66
CA HIS A 39 0.83 15.09 -7.06
C HIS A 39 1.54 15.98 -6.06
N ARG A 40 1.73 17.26 -6.38
CA ARG A 40 2.36 18.21 -5.46
C ARG A 40 1.57 18.40 -4.19
N ILE A 41 0.26 18.62 -4.31
CA ILE A 41 -0.60 18.85 -3.16
C ILE A 41 -0.70 17.61 -2.28
N PHE A 42 -0.85 16.44 -2.90
CA PHE A 42 -0.89 15.19 -2.14
C PHE A 42 0.38 15.01 -1.30
N HIS A 43 1.54 15.19 -1.92
CA HIS A 43 2.81 15.04 -1.21
C HIS A 43 2.96 16.07 -0.10
N LYS A 44 2.58 17.30 -0.36
CA LYS A 44 2.70 18.39 0.62
C LYS A 44 1.82 18.14 1.84
N VAL A 45 0.61 17.68 1.65
CA VAL A 45 -0.36 17.47 2.74
C VAL A 45 -0.09 16.17 3.48
N SER A 46 0.17 15.06 2.75
CA SER A 46 0.29 13.73 3.36
C SER A 46 1.71 13.37 3.76
N GLY A 47 2.72 14.06 3.23
CA GLY A 47 4.11 13.77 3.55
C GLY A 47 4.75 12.69 2.68
N GLU A 48 4.00 12.06 1.79
CA GLU A 48 4.55 11.06 0.87
C GLU A 48 3.85 11.13 -0.48
N SER A 49 4.47 10.57 -1.53
CA SER A 49 3.85 10.56 -2.85
C SER A 49 2.61 9.67 -2.83
N VAL A 50 1.67 9.93 -3.76
CA VAL A 50 0.46 9.12 -3.86
C VAL A 50 0.80 7.68 -4.22
N THR A 51 1.77 7.46 -5.10
CA THR A 51 2.21 6.12 -5.48
C THR A 51 2.78 5.35 -4.29
N ARG A 52 3.62 6.02 -3.48
CA ARG A 52 4.20 5.42 -2.29
C ARG A 52 3.11 5.06 -1.27
N TYR A 53 2.16 5.95 -1.08
CA TYR A 53 1.03 5.70 -0.17
C TYR A 53 0.26 4.45 -0.60
N ILE A 54 -0.10 4.37 -1.88
CA ILE A 54 -0.86 3.22 -2.39
C ILE A 54 -0.08 1.92 -2.19
N THR A 55 1.20 1.91 -2.56
CA THR A 55 2.05 0.72 -2.41
C THR A 55 2.16 0.30 -0.95
N ARG A 56 2.40 1.26 -0.06
CA ARG A 56 2.52 0.98 1.37
C ARG A 56 1.25 0.35 1.92
N ARG A 57 0.12 0.94 1.62
CA ARG A 57 -1.16 0.43 2.14
C ARG A 57 -1.51 -0.94 1.55
N ARG A 58 -1.24 -1.15 0.27
CA ARG A 58 -1.46 -2.46 -0.35
C ARG A 58 -0.60 -3.54 0.30
N MET A 59 0.67 -3.23 0.59
CA MET A 59 1.56 -4.20 1.23
C MET A 59 1.16 -4.50 2.66
N GLU A 60 0.67 -3.51 3.40
CA GLU A 60 0.14 -3.73 4.75
C GLU A 60 -1.08 -4.65 4.73
N LYS A 61 -2.00 -4.42 3.80
CA LYS A 61 -3.18 -5.27 3.64
C LYS A 61 -2.80 -6.69 3.22
N ALA A 62 -1.88 -6.81 2.27
CA ALA A 62 -1.41 -8.12 1.80
C ALA A 62 -0.75 -8.91 2.93
N ALA A 63 0.04 -8.24 3.77
CA ALA A 63 0.68 -8.89 4.91
C ALA A 63 -0.36 -9.43 5.90
N GLY A 64 -1.44 -8.69 6.13
CA GLY A 64 -2.55 -9.17 6.96
C GLY A 64 -3.19 -10.42 6.39
N GLU A 65 -3.41 -10.46 5.07
CA GLU A 65 -3.96 -11.63 4.40
C GLU A 65 -3.03 -12.84 4.54
N LEU A 66 -1.72 -12.62 4.36
CA LEU A 66 -0.75 -13.70 4.51
C LEU A 66 -0.76 -14.30 5.91
N ALA A 67 -0.89 -13.46 6.92
CA ALA A 67 -0.84 -13.90 8.31
C ALA A 67 -2.15 -14.53 8.79
N GLN A 68 -3.28 -14.10 8.25
CA GLN A 68 -4.60 -14.49 8.77
C GLN A 68 -5.36 -15.49 7.91
N THR A 69 -4.90 -15.75 6.68
CA THR A 69 -5.59 -16.65 5.76
C THR A 69 -4.62 -17.66 5.16
N ASP A 70 -5.18 -18.72 4.55
CA ASP A 70 -4.40 -19.69 3.80
C ASP A 70 -4.50 -19.46 2.29
N ARG A 71 -4.94 -18.26 1.89
CA ARG A 71 -5.08 -17.93 0.47
C ARG A 71 -3.75 -18.11 -0.25
N PRO A 72 -3.75 -18.65 -1.48
CA PRO A 72 -2.52 -18.74 -2.27
C PRO A 72 -1.88 -17.37 -2.45
N ILE A 73 -0.56 -17.32 -2.38
CA ILE A 73 0.17 -16.07 -2.50
C ILE A 73 -0.12 -15.39 -3.83
N ILE A 74 -0.26 -16.17 -4.92
CA ILE A 74 -0.58 -15.61 -6.24
C ILE A 74 -1.91 -14.86 -6.22
N ASP A 75 -2.91 -15.38 -5.51
CA ASP A 75 -4.22 -14.73 -5.43
C ASP A 75 -4.14 -13.40 -4.71
N ILE A 76 -3.38 -13.34 -3.63
CA ILE A 76 -3.15 -12.10 -2.90
C ILE A 76 -2.41 -11.09 -3.79
N ALA A 77 -1.39 -11.54 -4.51
CA ALA A 77 -0.62 -10.69 -5.41
C ALA A 77 -1.53 -10.05 -6.46
N LEU A 78 -2.37 -10.85 -7.10
CA LEU A 78 -3.27 -10.36 -8.14
C LEU A 78 -4.32 -9.40 -7.58
N GLU A 79 -4.84 -9.68 -6.40
CA GLU A 79 -5.82 -8.80 -5.76
C GLU A 79 -5.25 -7.39 -5.57
N TYR A 80 -3.99 -7.29 -5.15
CA TYR A 80 -3.35 -6.00 -4.89
C TYR A 80 -2.61 -5.46 -6.12
N GLN A 81 -3.03 -5.90 -7.30
CA GLN A 81 -2.68 -5.32 -8.60
C GLN A 81 -1.25 -5.58 -9.06
N TYR A 82 -0.65 -6.67 -8.57
CA TYR A 82 0.63 -7.13 -9.12
C TYR A 82 0.37 -8.10 -10.26
N ALA A 83 1.15 -7.99 -11.33
CA ALA A 83 0.96 -8.80 -12.52
C ALA A 83 1.38 -10.25 -12.32
N SER A 84 2.27 -10.52 -11.36
CA SER A 84 2.79 -11.86 -11.09
C SER A 84 3.13 -12.02 -9.63
N GLN A 85 3.24 -13.28 -9.19
CA GLN A 85 3.69 -13.57 -7.83
C GLN A 85 5.14 -13.10 -7.64
N GLU A 86 5.96 -13.19 -8.68
CA GLU A 86 7.36 -12.79 -8.60
C GLU A 86 7.52 -11.30 -8.35
N SER A 87 6.78 -10.46 -9.09
CA SER A 87 6.84 -9.01 -8.89
C SER A 87 6.33 -8.62 -7.51
N PHE A 88 5.27 -9.28 -7.05
CA PHE A 88 4.74 -9.08 -5.70
C PHE A 88 5.79 -9.46 -4.65
N SER A 89 6.40 -10.64 -4.80
CA SER A 89 7.37 -11.14 -3.83
C SER A 89 8.58 -10.23 -3.71
N ARG A 90 9.07 -9.68 -4.83
CA ARG A 90 10.20 -8.74 -4.79
C ARG A 90 9.83 -7.45 -4.04
N ALA A 91 8.65 -6.90 -4.33
CA ALA A 91 8.21 -5.69 -3.66
C ALA A 91 7.96 -5.94 -2.17
N PHE A 92 7.35 -7.08 -1.84
CA PHE A 92 7.08 -7.46 -0.47
C PHE A 92 8.37 -7.62 0.34
N LEU A 93 9.36 -8.34 -0.23
CA LEU A 93 10.65 -8.54 0.41
C LEU A 93 11.34 -7.19 0.68
N LYS A 94 11.28 -6.28 -0.27
CA LYS A 94 11.91 -4.97 -0.13
C LYS A 94 11.30 -4.18 1.03
N ILE A 95 9.99 -4.28 1.21
CA ILE A 95 9.28 -3.50 2.22
C ILE A 95 9.32 -4.18 3.59
N HIS A 96 9.09 -5.49 3.64
CA HIS A 96 8.93 -6.21 4.92
C HIS A 96 10.16 -6.99 5.36
N GLY A 97 11.17 -7.13 4.52
CA GLY A 97 12.39 -7.86 4.86
C GLY A 97 12.27 -9.37 4.83
N LEU A 98 11.11 -9.91 4.48
CA LEU A 98 10.86 -11.34 4.33
C LEU A 98 10.08 -11.57 3.05
N THR A 99 10.27 -12.75 2.45
CA THR A 99 9.40 -13.16 1.35
C THR A 99 7.98 -13.39 1.87
N PRO A 100 6.97 -13.32 1.01
CA PRO A 100 5.59 -13.61 1.44
C PRO A 100 5.42 -14.95 2.13
N GLY A 101 6.06 -16.00 1.60
CA GLY A 101 5.98 -17.33 2.20
C GLY A 101 6.59 -17.39 3.58
N ARG A 102 7.75 -16.76 3.75
CA ARG A 102 8.42 -16.71 5.05
C ARG A 102 7.65 -15.85 6.04
N TYR A 103 7.06 -14.77 5.56
CA TYR A 103 6.23 -13.90 6.40
C TYR A 103 5.03 -14.69 6.93
N ARG A 104 4.34 -15.41 6.05
CA ARG A 104 3.20 -16.26 6.47
C ARG A 104 3.61 -17.26 7.53
N LYS A 105 4.72 -17.96 7.30
CA LYS A 105 5.21 -18.98 8.22
C LYS A 105 5.50 -18.40 9.59
N ARG A 106 6.09 -17.20 9.64
CA ARG A 106 6.49 -16.56 10.89
C ARG A 106 5.33 -15.96 11.67
N TYR A 107 4.36 -15.39 10.97
CA TYR A 107 3.28 -14.62 11.60
C TYR A 107 1.91 -15.27 11.53
N SER A 108 1.80 -16.46 10.98
CA SER A 108 0.52 -17.16 10.89
C SER A 108 -0.05 -17.38 12.29
N GLY A 109 -1.31 -16.97 12.50
CA GLY A 109 -1.98 -17.12 13.80
C GLY A 109 -1.55 -16.11 14.85
N ASN A 110 -0.68 -15.14 14.52
CA ASN A 110 -0.23 -14.13 15.47
C ASN A 110 -1.20 -12.95 15.47
N SER A 111 -1.93 -12.78 16.59
CA SER A 111 -2.91 -11.70 16.74
C SER A 111 -2.28 -10.31 16.79
N ASN A 112 -0.99 -10.21 17.02
CA ASN A 112 -0.27 -8.93 17.12
C ASN A 112 0.44 -8.54 15.82
N HIS A 113 0.23 -9.28 14.73
CA HIS A 113 0.98 -9.05 13.50
C HIS A 113 0.78 -7.65 12.91
N VAL A 114 -0.38 -7.03 13.12
CA VAL A 114 -0.65 -5.69 12.59
C VAL A 114 0.30 -4.66 13.20
N ILE A 115 0.54 -4.76 14.51
CA ILE A 115 1.48 -3.87 15.21
C ILE A 115 2.90 -4.11 14.69
N ASP A 116 3.29 -5.37 14.61
CA ASP A 116 4.61 -5.75 14.10
C ASP A 116 4.79 -5.28 12.65
N LEU A 117 3.75 -5.43 11.84
CA LEU A 117 3.77 -5.01 10.45
C LEU A 117 4.05 -3.52 10.31
N ASN A 118 3.31 -2.68 11.04
CA ASN A 118 3.49 -1.24 10.98
C ASN A 118 4.90 -0.84 11.41
N SER A 119 5.39 -1.43 12.48
CA SER A 119 6.73 -1.16 12.98
C SER A 119 7.79 -1.54 11.95
N ARG A 120 7.66 -2.72 11.35
CA ARG A 120 8.58 -3.20 10.32
C ARG A 120 8.54 -2.31 9.08
N PHE A 121 7.37 -1.94 8.64
CA PHE A 121 7.22 -1.10 7.46
C PHE A 121 7.92 0.23 7.67
N ASN A 122 7.65 0.89 8.79
CA ASN A 122 8.24 2.19 9.10
C ASN A 122 9.77 2.09 9.17
N LYS A 123 10.28 1.05 9.81
CA LYS A 123 11.72 0.81 9.91
C LYS A 123 12.35 0.61 8.53
N THR A 124 11.73 -0.21 7.70
CA THR A 124 12.24 -0.49 6.35
C THR A 124 12.24 0.77 5.49
N MET A 125 11.17 1.54 5.54
CA MET A 125 11.08 2.76 4.76
C MET A 125 12.08 3.81 5.23
N ASN A 126 12.30 3.93 6.53
CA ASN A 126 13.29 4.84 7.07
C ASN A 126 14.71 4.46 6.64
N MET A 127 15.00 3.17 6.58
CA MET A 127 16.30 2.68 6.12
C MET A 127 16.49 2.90 4.62
N ALA A 128 15.40 2.87 3.85
CA ALA A 128 15.45 3.07 2.40
C ALA A 128 15.57 4.55 2.04
N ALA A 129 15.23 5.42 2.95
CA ALA A 129 15.33 6.86 2.72
C ALA A 129 16.74 7.34 2.93
#